data_3ed078614725b9dc8fa1f39707089afd
#
_entry.id   3ed078614725b9dc8fa1f39707089afd
#
_cell.length_a   1.000
_cell.length_b   1.000
_cell.length_c   1.000
_cell.angle_alpha   90.00
_cell.angle_beta   90.00
_cell.angle_gamma   90.00
#
_symmetry.space_group_name_H-M   'P 1'
#
loop_
_entity.id
_entity.type
_entity.pdbx_description
1 polymer ?
#
loop_
_entity_poly.entity_id
_entity_poly.type
_entity_poly.pdbx_seq_one_letter_code
_entity_poly.pdbx_strand_id
1 'polypeptide(L)'
;MYLCPNKPKLQSTKNFKIMDYKIIDIEGVGDVYAEKLTAAGINKVSELLEKCADPKGRKALAEATEISEKLILRWTNHADLFRINGVGPQFSELLEKAGVDTVKEFRHRVAENLQPKLEEINAQYNICGRVPSIAEVQKMIDQAKELEPKMTY
;
A
#
# COMPACT_ATOMS: atom_id res chain seq x y z
N MET A 1 -9.01 -28.72 25.45
CA MET A 1 -8.61 -28.26 25.22
C MET A 1 -8.43 -27.63 24.90
N TYR A 2 -8.52 -27.70 24.79
CA TYR A 2 -8.17 -27.01 24.33
C TYR A 2 -7.83 -26.39 23.72
N LEU A 3 -7.89 -26.48 23.43
CA LEU A 3 -7.44 -25.88 22.89
C LEU A 3 -7.24 -25.16 22.49
N CYS A 4 -7.25 -25.24 22.24
CA CYS A 4 -6.93 -24.50 21.76
C CYS A 4 -6.54 -23.87 21.49
N PRO A 5 -6.49 -24.03 21.57
CA PRO A 5 -6.06 -23.34 21.17
C PRO A 5 -5.70 -22.67 20.75
N ASN A 6 -5.71 -22.85 20.70
CA ASN A 6 -5.28 -22.18 20.18
C ASN A 6 -5.24 -21.57 19.55
N LYS A 7 -5.42 -21.63 19.34
CA LYS A 7 -5.27 -21.08 18.71
C LYS A 7 -5.23 -20.29 18.20
N PRO A 8 -5.24 -20.35 18.18
CA PRO A 8 -5.12 -19.57 17.46
C PRO A 8 -5.15 -18.88 17.12
N LYS A 9 -5.16 -19.00 17.06
CA LYS A 9 -5.03 -18.30 16.67
C LYS A 9 -5.08 -17.57 16.20
N LEU A 10 -5.15 -17.82 16.23
CA LEU A 10 -5.08 -17.05 15.69
C LEU A 10 -4.90 -16.35 15.18
N GLN A 11 -4.86 -16.30 15.08
CA GLN A 11 -4.39 -15.86 14.45
C GLN A 11 -4.69 -15.38 13.77
N SER A 12 -4.88 -15.46 13.57
CA SER A 12 -5.12 -15.07 12.88
C SER A 12 -5.58 -14.37 12.56
N THR A 13 -6.01 -14.16 12.64
CA THR A 13 -6.38 -13.34 12.37
C THR A 13 -6.37 -12.40 12.29
N LYS A 14 -6.19 -12.37 12.59
CA LYS A 14 -5.84 -11.41 12.39
C LYS A 14 -5.47 -11.18 11.25
N ASN A 15 -5.70 -11.60 10.61
CA ASN A 15 -5.48 -11.42 9.50
C ASN A 15 -6.35 -10.67 8.92
N PHE A 16 -5.94 -9.66 8.73
CA PHE A 16 -6.51 -8.75 8.10
C PHE A 16 -6.77 -9.25 6.76
N LYS A 17 -7.85 -9.02 6.28
CA LYS A 17 -8.16 -9.19 5.09
C LYS A 17 -7.61 -8.20 4.28
N ILE A 18 -6.58 -8.43 3.66
CA ILE A 18 -5.97 -7.53 2.74
C ILE A 18 -6.82 -7.47 1.49
N MET A 19 -7.22 -6.28 1.11
CA MET A 19 -7.88 -6.08 -0.17
C MET A 19 -6.82 -6.27 -1.24
N ASP A 20 -6.92 -7.34 -2.00
CA ASP A 20 -5.93 -7.65 -3.02
C ASP A 20 -6.37 -7.08 -4.35
N TYR A 21 -6.14 -5.80 -4.52
CA TYR A 21 -6.53 -5.09 -5.74
C TYR A 21 -5.81 -5.64 -6.97
N LYS A 22 -6.43 -5.45 -8.12
CA LYS A 22 -5.77 -5.75 -9.39
C LYS A 22 -4.70 -4.72 -9.64
N ILE A 23 -3.68 -5.12 -10.39
CA ILE A 23 -2.56 -4.23 -10.67
C ILE A 23 -3.01 -2.94 -11.35
N ILE A 24 -4.02 -3.01 -12.20
CA ILE A 24 -4.51 -1.83 -12.91
C ILE A 24 -5.21 -0.83 -11.99
N ASP A 25 -5.57 -1.25 -10.79
CA ASP A 25 -6.24 -0.35 -9.84
C ASP A 25 -5.28 0.63 -9.19
N ILE A 26 -3.99 0.42 -9.31
CA ILE A 26 -3.00 1.37 -8.78
C ILE A 26 -3.04 2.62 -9.64
N GLU A 27 -3.12 3.79 -8.99
CA GLU A 27 -3.12 5.05 -9.72
C GLU A 27 -1.84 5.19 -10.53
N GLY A 28 -2.00 5.49 -11.78
CA GLY A 28 -0.87 5.66 -12.69
C GLY A 28 -0.54 4.42 -13.51
N VAL A 29 -1.14 3.28 -13.19
CA VAL A 29 -0.94 2.07 -13.99
C VAL A 29 -2.07 2.04 -15.01
N GLY A 30 -1.78 2.42 -16.23
CA GLY A 30 -2.76 2.35 -17.30
C GLY A 30 -2.74 0.99 -17.97
N ASP A 31 -3.56 0.86 -19.03
CA ASP A 31 -3.73 -0.42 -19.71
C ASP A 31 -2.42 -0.98 -20.25
N VAL A 32 -1.56 -0.13 -20.80
CA VAL A 32 -0.30 -0.57 -21.39
C VAL A 32 0.61 -1.15 -20.33
N TYR A 33 0.75 -0.45 -19.21
CA TYR A 33 1.59 -0.94 -18.12
C TYR A 33 1.00 -2.19 -17.47
N ALA A 34 -0.31 -2.22 -17.28
CA ALA A 34 -0.97 -3.39 -16.72
C ALA A 34 -0.73 -4.62 -17.58
N GLU A 35 -0.76 -4.44 -18.90
CA GLU A 35 -0.54 -5.54 -19.81
C GLU A 35 0.89 -6.07 -19.71
N LYS A 36 1.86 -5.17 -19.62
CA LYS A 36 3.26 -5.56 -19.46
C LYS A 36 3.50 -6.29 -18.15
N LEU A 37 2.89 -5.82 -17.07
CA LEU A 37 3.04 -6.46 -15.78
C LEU A 37 2.37 -7.82 -15.75
N THR A 38 1.19 -7.94 -16.36
CA THR A 38 0.49 -9.22 -16.45
C THR A 38 1.32 -10.23 -17.25
N ALA A 39 1.94 -9.78 -18.33
CA ALA A 39 2.78 -10.64 -19.14
C ALA A 39 3.99 -11.15 -18.34
N ALA A 40 4.40 -10.39 -17.32
CA ALA A 40 5.51 -10.79 -16.46
C ALA A 40 5.04 -11.58 -15.22
N GLY A 41 3.75 -11.91 -15.15
CA GLY A 41 3.20 -12.71 -14.06
C GLY A 41 2.66 -11.90 -12.90
N ILE A 42 2.52 -10.59 -13.05
CA ILE A 42 2.04 -9.71 -11.99
C ILE A 42 0.61 -9.29 -12.33
N ASN A 43 -0.36 -9.83 -11.61
CA ASN A 43 -1.77 -9.51 -11.83
C ASN A 43 -2.40 -8.73 -10.68
N LYS A 44 -1.86 -8.90 -9.47
CA LYS A 44 -2.42 -8.28 -8.27
C LYS A 44 -1.35 -7.54 -7.50
N VAL A 45 -1.80 -6.61 -6.67
CA VAL A 45 -0.86 -5.78 -5.90
C VAL A 45 -0.05 -6.60 -4.92
N SER A 46 -0.61 -7.69 -4.37
CA SER A 46 0.15 -8.56 -3.47
C SER A 46 1.33 -9.20 -4.20
N GLU A 47 1.13 -9.57 -5.45
CA GLU A 47 2.18 -10.18 -6.26
C GLU A 47 3.28 -9.17 -6.56
N LEU A 48 2.89 -7.93 -6.83
CA LEU A 48 3.87 -6.88 -7.07
C LEU A 48 4.70 -6.63 -5.81
N LEU A 49 4.04 -6.54 -4.66
CA LEU A 49 4.74 -6.28 -3.41
C LEU A 49 5.73 -7.39 -3.09
N GLU A 50 5.30 -8.64 -3.26
CA GLU A 50 6.14 -9.77 -2.96
C GLU A 50 7.39 -9.80 -3.84
N LYS A 51 7.21 -9.53 -5.13
CA LYS A 51 8.33 -9.59 -6.07
C LYS A 51 9.25 -8.38 -5.96
N CYS A 52 8.69 -7.22 -5.63
CA CYS A 52 9.42 -5.96 -5.74
C CYS A 52 9.68 -5.28 -4.40
N ALA A 53 9.58 -6.01 -3.29
CA ALA A 53 9.85 -5.44 -1.98
C ALA A 53 11.31 -4.99 -1.84
N ASP A 54 12.22 -5.63 -2.54
CA ASP A 54 13.63 -5.27 -2.47
C ASP A 54 14.13 -4.72 -3.83
N PRO A 55 15.29 -4.04 -3.82
CA PRO A 55 15.80 -3.43 -5.07
C PRO A 55 16.09 -4.45 -6.16
N LYS A 56 16.53 -5.65 -5.79
CA LYS A 56 16.89 -6.67 -6.76
C LYS A 56 15.64 -7.11 -7.55
N GLY A 57 14.52 -7.31 -6.86
CA GLY A 57 13.28 -7.68 -7.54
C GLY A 57 12.78 -6.58 -8.44
N ARG A 58 12.88 -5.33 -7.99
CA ARG A 58 12.44 -4.19 -8.80
C ARG A 58 13.26 -4.06 -10.07
N LYS A 59 14.57 -4.26 -9.94
CA LYS A 59 15.45 -4.17 -11.12
C LYS A 59 15.14 -5.28 -12.11
N ALA A 60 14.93 -6.50 -11.61
CA ALA A 60 14.62 -7.63 -12.48
C ALA A 60 13.30 -7.40 -13.23
N LEU A 61 12.28 -6.86 -12.53
CA LEU A 61 11.01 -6.60 -13.19
C LEU A 61 11.13 -5.47 -14.21
N ALA A 62 11.92 -4.44 -13.88
CA ALA A 62 12.14 -3.33 -14.81
C ALA A 62 12.78 -3.83 -16.11
N GLU A 63 13.73 -4.74 -16.01
CA GLU A 63 14.37 -5.30 -17.17
C GLU A 63 13.43 -6.16 -18.00
N ALA A 64 12.60 -6.94 -17.32
CA ALA A 64 11.67 -7.84 -18.00
C ALA A 64 10.53 -7.10 -18.70
N THR A 65 10.11 -5.96 -18.16
CA THR A 65 8.94 -5.24 -18.67
C THR A 65 9.30 -3.97 -19.43
N GLU A 66 10.55 -3.53 -19.33
CA GLU A 66 10.99 -2.27 -19.91
C GLU A 66 10.27 -1.07 -19.29
N ILE A 67 9.85 -1.23 -18.05
CA ILE A 67 9.25 -0.14 -17.27
C ILE A 67 10.35 0.38 -16.34
N SER A 68 10.39 1.70 -16.12
CA SER A 68 11.44 2.27 -15.29
C SER A 68 11.35 1.76 -13.84
N GLU A 69 12.49 1.59 -13.19
CA GLU A 69 12.52 1.17 -11.80
C GLU A 69 11.80 2.17 -10.90
N LYS A 70 11.84 3.43 -11.26
CA LYS A 70 11.20 4.49 -10.49
C LYS A 70 9.69 4.30 -10.43
N LEU A 71 9.08 3.97 -11.57
CA LEU A 71 7.65 3.71 -11.61
C LEU A 71 7.30 2.44 -10.84
N ILE A 72 8.12 1.40 -11.00
CA ILE A 72 7.89 0.15 -10.29
C ILE A 72 7.99 0.38 -8.79
N LEU A 73 8.96 1.16 -8.34
CA LEU A 73 9.10 1.49 -6.93
C LEU A 73 7.86 2.22 -6.43
N ARG A 74 7.39 3.21 -7.19
CA ARG A 74 6.20 3.97 -6.80
C ARG A 74 4.99 3.07 -6.66
N TRP A 75 4.77 2.20 -7.62
CA TRP A 75 3.61 1.30 -7.58
C TRP A 75 3.74 0.29 -6.45
N THR A 76 4.96 -0.19 -6.18
CA THR A 76 5.18 -1.11 -5.08
C THR A 76 4.93 -0.44 -3.74
N ASN A 77 5.29 0.83 -3.61
CA ASN A 77 4.97 1.60 -2.42
C ASN A 77 3.47 1.68 -2.21
N HIS A 78 2.70 1.92 -3.27
CA HIS A 78 1.24 1.91 -3.17
C HIS A 78 0.73 0.54 -2.73
N ALA A 79 1.29 -0.52 -3.29
CA ALA A 79 0.91 -1.88 -2.90
C ALA A 79 1.19 -2.13 -1.43
N ASP A 80 2.28 -1.56 -0.92
CA ASP A 80 2.61 -1.68 0.50
C ASP A 80 1.55 -0.99 1.38
N LEU A 81 1.10 0.19 0.97
CA LEU A 81 0.06 0.91 1.71
C LEU A 81 -1.27 0.18 1.69
N PHE A 82 -1.56 -0.57 0.64
CA PHE A 82 -2.81 -1.32 0.56
C PHE A 82 -2.92 -2.41 1.63
N ARG A 83 -1.83 -2.73 2.32
CA ARG A 83 -1.85 -3.69 3.43
C ARG A 83 -2.64 -3.17 4.62
N ILE A 84 -2.89 -1.86 4.67
CA ILE A 84 -3.62 -1.23 5.76
C ILE A 84 -5.10 -1.20 5.39
N ASN A 85 -5.97 -1.65 6.28
CA ASN A 85 -7.40 -1.63 6.05
C ASN A 85 -7.88 -0.21 5.85
N GLY A 86 -8.67 0.00 4.81
CA GLY A 86 -9.20 1.32 4.50
C GLY A 86 -8.36 2.13 3.54
N VAL A 87 -7.16 1.66 3.21
CA VAL A 87 -6.31 2.34 2.24
C VAL A 87 -6.53 1.70 0.88
N GLY A 88 -7.19 2.42 0.00
CA GLY A 88 -7.41 2.00 -1.38
C GLY A 88 -6.61 2.85 -2.35
N PRO A 89 -6.86 2.69 -3.65
CA PRO A 89 -6.06 3.39 -4.68
C PRO A 89 -6.04 4.90 -4.52
N GLN A 90 -7.19 5.51 -4.28
CA GLN A 90 -7.26 6.96 -4.17
C GLN A 90 -6.59 7.47 -2.89
N PHE A 91 -6.84 6.79 -1.78
CA PHE A 91 -6.26 7.24 -0.52
C PHE A 91 -4.75 7.01 -0.49
N SER A 92 -4.26 5.96 -1.14
CA SER A 92 -2.81 5.76 -1.22
C SER A 92 -2.14 6.89 -2.00
N GLU A 93 -2.82 7.40 -3.04
CA GLU A 93 -2.29 8.53 -3.78
C GLU A 93 -2.29 9.79 -2.92
N LEU A 94 -3.34 9.99 -2.15
CA LEU A 94 -3.42 11.14 -1.25
C LEU A 94 -2.31 11.07 -0.20
N LEU A 95 -2.08 9.89 0.37
CA LEU A 95 -1.01 9.70 1.33
C LEU A 95 0.35 9.98 0.71
N GLU A 96 0.56 9.53 -0.51
CA GLU A 96 1.83 9.78 -1.20
C GLU A 96 2.08 11.29 -1.34
N LYS A 97 1.07 12.04 -1.70
CA LYS A 97 1.21 13.49 -1.83
C LYS A 97 1.47 14.17 -0.50
N ALA A 98 1.07 13.54 0.59
CA ALA A 98 1.33 14.06 1.93
C ALA A 98 2.67 13.58 2.48
N GLY A 99 3.43 12.82 1.70
CA GLY A 99 4.74 12.35 2.12
C GLY A 99 4.75 10.97 2.77
N VAL A 100 3.62 10.26 2.70
CA VAL A 100 3.52 8.93 3.29
C VAL A 100 3.40 7.93 2.17
N ASP A 101 4.46 7.20 1.88
CA ASP A 101 4.46 6.29 0.74
C ASP A 101 4.60 4.81 1.12
N THR A 102 4.88 4.48 2.38
CA THR A 102 5.01 3.09 2.82
C THR A 102 4.39 2.91 4.20
N VAL A 103 4.16 1.65 4.57
CA VAL A 103 3.70 1.31 5.91
C VAL A 103 4.71 1.80 6.95
N LYS A 104 6.00 1.66 6.65
CA LYS A 104 7.06 2.09 7.56
C LYS A 104 6.99 3.60 7.81
N GLU A 105 6.73 4.37 6.78
CA GLU A 105 6.61 5.82 6.92
C GLU A 105 5.33 6.18 7.67
N PHE A 106 4.24 5.50 7.37
CA PHE A 106 2.94 5.79 7.97
C PHE A 106 2.98 5.59 9.48
N ARG A 107 3.67 4.56 9.94
CA ARG A 107 3.72 4.24 11.38
C ARG A 107 4.39 5.33 12.22
N HIS A 108 5.15 6.20 11.59
CA HIS A 108 5.84 7.28 12.29
C HIS A 108 5.06 8.60 12.28
N ARG A 109 3.87 8.63 11.69
CA ARG A 109 3.10 9.86 11.61
C ARG A 109 2.19 10.03 12.82
N VAL A 110 1.81 11.29 13.06
CA VAL A 110 0.91 11.66 14.15
C VAL A 110 -0.42 12.06 13.52
N ALA A 111 -1.52 11.41 13.93
CA ALA A 111 -2.82 11.61 13.28
C ALA A 111 -3.29 13.06 13.34
N GLU A 112 -3.08 13.73 14.47
CA GLU A 112 -3.49 15.12 14.61
C GLU A 112 -2.79 16.06 13.63
N ASN A 113 -1.60 15.69 13.19
CA ASN A 113 -0.85 16.49 12.23
C ASN A 113 -1.09 16.05 10.80
N LEU A 114 -1.24 14.76 10.58
CA LEU A 114 -1.39 14.22 9.24
C LEU A 114 -2.78 14.48 8.67
N GLN A 115 -3.83 14.30 9.46
CA GLN A 115 -5.19 14.43 8.97
C GLN A 115 -5.49 15.82 8.40
N PRO A 116 -5.14 16.94 9.10
CA PRO A 116 -5.38 18.25 8.50
C PRO A 116 -4.59 18.47 7.21
N LYS A 117 -3.40 17.87 7.12
CA LYS A 117 -2.60 17.97 5.91
C LYS A 117 -3.28 17.22 4.77
N LEU A 118 -3.87 16.07 5.05
CA LEU A 118 -4.61 15.32 4.04
C LEU A 118 -5.83 16.11 3.56
N GLU A 119 -6.52 16.79 4.48
CA GLU A 119 -7.65 17.62 4.10
C GLU A 119 -7.23 18.75 3.18
N GLU A 120 -6.11 19.40 3.51
CA GLU A 120 -5.60 20.51 2.73
C GLU A 120 -5.22 20.05 1.32
N ILE A 121 -4.50 18.94 1.23
CA ILE A 121 -4.07 18.42 -0.06
C ILE A 121 -5.27 17.96 -0.88
N ASN A 122 -6.24 17.31 -0.24
CA ASN A 122 -7.41 16.86 -0.96
C ASN A 122 -8.27 18.02 -1.45
N ALA A 123 -8.32 19.12 -0.70
CA ALA A 123 -9.02 20.32 -1.15
C ALA A 123 -8.37 20.89 -2.41
N GLN A 124 -7.06 20.73 -2.52
CA GLN A 124 -6.32 21.27 -3.67
C GLN A 124 -6.43 20.36 -4.89
N TYR A 125 -6.32 19.04 -4.70
CA TYR A 125 -6.25 18.11 -5.82
C TYR A 125 -7.50 17.28 -6.06
N ASN A 126 -8.42 17.26 -5.10
CA ASN A 126 -9.69 16.55 -5.21
C ASN A 126 -9.48 15.08 -5.57
N ILE A 127 -8.63 14.40 -4.81
CA ILE A 127 -8.26 13.01 -5.08
C ILE A 127 -9.27 12.04 -4.50
N CYS A 128 -9.72 12.28 -3.26
CA CYS A 128 -10.66 11.42 -2.57
C CYS A 128 -11.99 12.12 -2.39
N GLY A 129 -13.07 11.35 -2.42
CA GLY A 129 -14.39 11.91 -2.14
C GLY A 129 -14.56 12.29 -0.69
N ARG A 130 -13.83 11.61 0.20
CA ARG A 130 -13.90 11.85 1.64
C ARG A 130 -12.55 11.57 2.26
N VAL A 131 -12.11 12.44 3.13
CA VAL A 131 -10.87 12.24 3.86
C VAL A 131 -11.20 11.62 5.22
N PRO A 132 -10.53 10.55 5.61
CA PRO A 132 -10.80 9.92 6.92
C PRO A 132 -10.59 10.91 8.07
N SER A 133 -11.33 10.69 9.15
CA SER A 133 -11.22 11.52 10.35
C SER A 133 -9.91 11.22 11.08
N ILE A 134 -9.59 12.06 12.07
CA ILE A 134 -8.39 11.85 12.89
C ILE A 134 -8.44 10.45 13.55
N ALA A 135 -9.62 10.06 14.06
CA ALA A 135 -9.75 8.75 14.69
C ALA A 135 -9.51 7.62 13.70
N GLU A 136 -10.00 7.77 12.47
CA GLU A 136 -9.78 6.76 11.44
C GLU A 136 -8.32 6.69 11.02
N VAL A 137 -7.68 7.85 10.88
CA VAL A 137 -6.25 7.90 10.56
C VAL A 137 -5.44 7.26 11.68
N GLN A 138 -5.84 7.50 12.94
CA GLN A 138 -5.13 6.90 14.08
C GLN A 138 -5.21 5.38 14.04
N LYS A 139 -6.37 4.84 13.68
CA LYS A 139 -6.51 3.38 13.55
C LYS A 139 -5.58 2.83 12.47
N MET A 140 -5.45 3.56 11.38
CA MET A 140 -4.55 3.14 10.30
C MET A 140 -3.10 3.17 10.75
N ILE A 141 -2.71 4.20 11.50
CA ILE A 141 -1.36 4.29 12.03
C ILE A 141 -1.09 3.15 13.01
N ASP A 142 -2.06 2.86 13.88
CA ASP A 142 -1.92 1.76 14.83
C ASP A 142 -1.75 0.44 14.11
N GLN A 143 -2.49 0.22 13.03
CA GLN A 143 -2.33 -0.99 12.25
C GLN A 143 -0.96 -1.03 11.58
N ALA A 144 -0.51 0.12 11.07
CA ALA A 144 0.82 0.20 10.45
C ALA A 144 1.92 -0.19 11.42
N LYS A 145 1.73 0.11 12.72
CA LYS A 145 2.72 -0.25 13.73
C LYS A 145 2.76 -1.76 13.97
N GLU A 146 1.66 -2.46 13.69
CA GLU A 146 1.60 -3.90 13.88
C GLU A 146 2.08 -4.68 12.67
N LEU A 147 2.13 -4.04 11.51
CA LEU A 147 2.58 -4.70 10.29
C LEU A 147 4.10 -4.65 10.19
N GLU A 148 4.68 -5.74 9.69
CA GLU A 148 6.12 -5.76 9.49
C GLU A 148 6.50 -4.96 8.27
N PRO A 149 7.52 -4.11 8.34
CA PRO A 149 8.01 -3.39 7.16
C PRO A 149 8.50 -4.40 6.13
N LYS A 150 8.09 -4.23 4.88
CA LYS A 150 8.49 -5.13 3.81
C LYS A 150 9.42 -4.48 2.80
N MET A 151 9.27 -3.18 2.61
CA MET A 151 10.04 -2.50 1.59
C MET A 151 11.48 -2.26 2.04
N THR A 152 12.43 -2.54 1.16
CA THR A 152 13.84 -2.18 1.39
C THR A 152 14.33 -1.39 0.16
N TYR A 153 15.37 -0.61 0.37
CA TYR A 153 15.87 0.30 -0.66
C TYR A 153 17.38 0.15 -0.91
#